data_d9c148fd26fafb74c41a9b8a0287f84c
#
_entry.id   d9c148fd26fafb74c41a9b8a0287f84c
#
_cell.length_a   1.000
_cell.length_b   1.000
_cell.length_c   1.000
_cell.angle_alpha   90.00
_cell.angle_beta   90.00
_cell.angle_gamma   90.00
#
_symmetry.space_group_name_H-M   'P 1'
#
loop_
_entity.id
_entity.type
_entity.pdbx_description
1 polymer ?
#
loop_
_entity_poly.entity_id
_entity_poly.type
_entity_poly.pdbx_seq_one_letter_code
_entity_poly.pdbx_strand_id
1 'polypeptide(L)' 'MVNIMNNKCELSSVYKMKTPEDIPYSLPEGLSVYFYIEFYMQAMHILKDVDYERYNICKEKLNELTIIEEELNL' A
#
# COMPACT_ATOMS: atom_id res chain seq x y z
N MET A 1 17.89 -17.24 -4.00
CA MET A 1 16.60 -17.89 -3.86
C MET A 1 15.76 -17.30 -2.73
N VAL A 2 16.37 -17.09 -1.58
CA VAL A 2 15.66 -16.49 -0.45
C VAL A 2 15.13 -15.11 -0.80
N ASN A 3 15.88 -14.30 -1.54
CA ASN A 3 15.46 -12.95 -1.92
C ASN A 3 14.21 -12.96 -2.80
N ILE A 4 14.07 -13.93 -3.69
CA ILE A 4 12.89 -14.03 -4.54
C ILE A 4 11.67 -14.35 -3.69
N MET A 5 11.82 -15.22 -2.71
CA MET A 5 10.74 -15.58 -1.81
C MET A 5 10.33 -14.37 -0.95
N ASN A 6 11.29 -13.56 -0.52
CA ASN A 6 11.00 -12.36 0.26
C ASN A 6 10.13 -11.37 -0.54
N ASN A 7 10.45 -11.17 -1.82
CA ASN A 7 9.66 -10.28 -2.67
C ASN A 7 8.22 -10.78 -2.80
N LYS A 8 8.05 -12.07 -2.97
CA LYS A 8 6.71 -12.67 -3.02
C LYS A 8 5.98 -12.52 -1.71
N CYS A 9 6.70 -12.63 -0.59
CA CYS A 9 6.11 -12.48 0.73
C CYS A 9 5.57 -11.05 0.94
N GLU A 10 6.28 -10.04 0.45
CA GLU A 10 5.82 -8.65 0.55
C GLU A 10 4.49 -8.46 -0.16
N LEU A 11 4.39 -8.92 -1.39
CA LEU A 11 3.13 -8.81 -2.15
C LEU A 11 2.02 -9.63 -1.50
N SER A 12 2.35 -10.82 -1.01
CA SER A 12 1.37 -11.66 -0.33
C SER A 12 0.84 -10.98 0.93
N SER A 13 1.68 -10.23 1.64
CA SER A 13 1.26 -9.51 2.83
C SER A 13 0.18 -8.48 2.52
N VAL A 14 0.31 -7.76 1.40
CA VAL A 14 -0.69 -6.79 0.98
C VAL A 14 -2.03 -7.48 0.71
N TYR A 15 -2.00 -8.57 -0.03
CA TYR A 15 -3.23 -9.28 -0.37
C TYR A 15 -3.86 -10.03 0.81
N LYS A 16 -3.10 -10.23 1.88
CA LYS A 16 -3.62 -10.88 3.10
C LYS A 16 -4.31 -9.92 4.05
N MET A 17 -4.18 -8.61 3.83
CA MET A 17 -4.89 -7.64 4.66
C MET A 17 -6.39 -7.75 4.40
N LYS A 18 -7.16 -7.96 5.45
CA LYS A 18 -8.62 -8.11 5.35
C LYS A 18 -9.36 -7.24 6.35
N THR A 19 -8.73 -6.91 7.47
CA THR A 19 -9.33 -6.11 8.53
C THR A 19 -8.47 -4.89 8.82
N PRO A 20 -9.02 -3.84 9.45
CA PRO A 20 -8.21 -2.67 9.80
C PRO A 20 -7.00 -2.99 10.67
N GLU A 21 -7.09 -4.00 11.51
CA GLU A 21 -5.97 -4.41 12.37
C GLU A 21 -4.80 -4.97 11.56
N ASP A 22 -5.05 -5.49 10.39
CA ASP A 22 -4.01 -6.03 9.52
C ASP A 22 -3.16 -4.95 8.86
N ILE A 23 -3.63 -3.71 8.86
CA ILE A 23 -2.98 -2.61 8.16
C ILE A 23 -1.94 -1.97 9.09
N PRO A 24 -0.63 -2.03 8.75
CA PRO A 24 0.39 -1.37 9.57
C PRO A 24 0.25 0.15 9.49
N TYR A 25 0.63 0.83 10.57
CA TYR A 25 0.59 2.29 10.61
C TYR A 25 1.73 2.94 9.85
N SER A 26 2.83 2.22 9.67
CA SER A 26 3.97 2.72 8.91
C SER A 26 4.55 1.59 8.07
N LEU A 27 5.16 1.96 6.94
CA LEU A 27 5.78 1.02 6.02
C LEU A 27 7.28 1.27 5.97
N PRO A 28 8.09 0.22 5.75
CA PRO A 28 9.52 0.42 5.57
C PRO A 28 9.80 1.24 4.32
N GLU A 29 10.90 1.98 4.35
CA GLU A 29 11.35 2.74 3.20
C GLU A 29 12.07 1.83 2.20
N GLY A 30 12.18 2.31 0.96
CA GLY A 30 12.95 1.59 -0.05
C GLY A 30 12.17 0.55 -0.83
N LEU A 31 10.87 0.46 -0.62
CA LEU A 31 10.01 -0.42 -1.43
C LEU A 31 9.66 0.26 -2.75
N SER A 32 9.22 -0.52 -3.72
CA SER A 32 8.84 0.04 -5.01
C SER A 32 7.59 0.90 -4.91
N VAL A 33 7.46 1.86 -5.82
CA VAL A 33 6.28 2.72 -5.91
C VAL A 33 5.04 1.85 -6.11
N TYR A 34 5.14 0.82 -6.91
CA TYR A 34 4.02 -0.07 -7.20
C TYR A 34 3.55 -0.81 -5.95
N PHE A 35 4.47 -1.19 -5.08
CA PHE A 35 4.10 -1.83 -3.82
C PHE A 35 3.28 -0.88 -2.95
N TYR A 36 3.72 0.38 -2.83
CA TYR A 36 2.99 1.37 -2.04
C TYR A 36 1.60 1.64 -2.62
N ILE A 37 1.49 1.73 -3.93
CA ILE A 37 0.21 1.95 -4.59
C ILE A 37 -0.75 0.81 -4.27
N GLU A 38 -0.32 -0.43 -4.43
CA GLU A 38 -1.15 -1.59 -4.13
C GLU A 38 -1.54 -1.63 -2.66
N PHE A 39 -0.59 -1.31 -1.78
CA PHE A 39 -0.86 -1.28 -0.35
C PHE A 39 -1.96 -0.27 -0.01
N TYR A 40 -1.83 0.97 -0.49
CA TYR A 40 -2.80 2.01 -0.15
C TYR A 40 -4.15 1.76 -0.79
N MET A 41 -4.20 1.19 -1.99
CA MET A 41 -5.47 0.80 -2.61
C MET A 41 -6.19 -0.24 -1.75
N GLN A 42 -5.48 -1.26 -1.31
CA GLN A 42 -6.06 -2.31 -0.49
C GLN A 42 -6.49 -1.75 0.88
N ALA A 43 -5.66 -0.91 1.47
CA ALA A 43 -5.99 -0.27 2.75
C ALA A 43 -7.24 0.58 2.64
N MET A 44 -7.38 1.37 1.58
CA MET A 44 -8.56 2.19 1.35
C MET A 44 -9.82 1.32 1.24
N HIS A 45 -9.72 0.22 0.53
CA HIS A 45 -10.86 -0.69 0.38
C HIS A 45 -11.34 -1.23 1.73
N ILE A 46 -10.40 -1.55 2.61
CA ILE A 46 -10.71 -2.06 3.94
C ILE A 46 -11.28 -0.97 4.85
N LEU A 47 -10.70 0.23 4.80
CA LEU A 47 -11.00 1.31 5.72
C LEU A 47 -12.23 2.14 5.34
N LYS A 48 -12.68 2.02 4.13
CA LYS A 48 -13.72 2.88 3.55
C LYS A 48 -14.95 3.06 4.45
N ASP A 49 -15.44 1.99 5.04
CA ASP A 49 -16.67 2.03 5.85
C ASP A 49 -16.39 1.87 7.35
N VAL A 50 -15.12 1.83 7.76
CA VAL A 50 -14.75 1.51 9.14
C VAL A 50 -13.97 2.65 9.80
N ASP A 51 -13.04 3.27 9.07
CA ASP A 51 -12.17 4.32 9.63
C ASP A 51 -11.93 5.37 8.55
N TYR A 52 -12.77 6.38 8.54
CA TYR A 52 -12.74 7.41 7.50
C TYR A 52 -11.47 8.26 7.55
N GLU A 53 -10.94 8.51 8.75
CA GLU A 53 -9.69 9.29 8.87
C GLU A 53 -8.51 8.58 8.20
N ARG A 54 -8.32 7.30 8.51
CA ARG A 54 -7.26 6.50 7.89
C ARG A 54 -7.50 6.34 6.40
N TYR A 55 -8.76 6.19 6.00
CA TYR A 55 -9.12 6.13 4.59
C TYR A 55 -8.64 7.38 3.85
N ASN A 56 -8.89 8.56 4.39
CA ASN A 56 -8.47 9.81 3.78
C ASN A 56 -6.95 9.95 3.72
N ILE A 57 -6.26 9.52 4.78
CA ILE A 57 -4.79 9.54 4.79
C ILE A 57 -4.23 8.66 3.67
N CYS A 58 -4.78 7.46 3.53
CA CYS A 58 -4.37 6.55 2.46
C CYS A 58 -4.69 7.11 1.08
N LYS A 59 -5.83 7.77 0.94
CA LYS A 59 -6.23 8.39 -0.32
C LYS A 59 -5.26 9.47 -0.75
N GLU A 60 -4.84 10.33 0.19
CA GLU A 60 -3.86 11.37 -0.09
C GLU A 60 -2.52 10.78 -0.49
N LYS A 61 -2.06 9.76 0.23
CA LYS A 61 -0.82 9.08 -0.10
C LYS A 61 -0.87 8.43 -1.47
N LEU A 62 -1.99 7.82 -1.81
CA LEU A 62 -2.17 7.20 -3.11
C LEU A 62 -2.11 8.24 -4.23
N ASN A 63 -2.73 9.40 -4.03
CA ASN A 63 -2.67 10.48 -5.01
C ASN A 63 -1.23 10.94 -5.25
N GLU A 64 -0.46 11.13 -4.18
CA GLU A 64 0.95 11.51 -4.29
C GLU A 64 1.75 10.48 -5.08
N LEU A 65 1.54 9.21 -4.80
CA LEU A 65 2.25 8.12 -5.46
C LEU A 65 1.88 8.02 -6.93
N THR A 66 0.62 8.27 -7.27
CA THR A 66 0.16 8.26 -8.65
C THR A 66 0.83 9.35 -9.48
N ILE A 67 0.99 10.53 -8.88
CA ILE A 67 1.70 11.64 -9.54
C ILE A 67 3.15 11.26 -9.78
N ILE A 68 3.81 10.66 -8.79
CA ILE A 68 5.20 10.23 -8.93
C ILE A 68 5.32 9.18 -10.05
N GLU A 69 4.41 8.22 -10.09
CA GLU A 69 4.40 7.20 -11.13
C GLU A 69 4.29 7.82 -12.53
N GLU A 70 3.39 8.78 -12.68
CA GLU A 70 3.20 9.47 -13.96
C GLU A 70 4.46 10.20 -14.38
N GLU A 71 5.13 10.87 -13.44
CA GLU A 71 6.39 11.57 -13.73
C GLU A 71 7.49 10.61 -14.16
N LEU A 72 7.57 9.44 -13.51
CA LEU A 72 8.58 8.45 -13.83
C LEU A 72 8.37 7.83 -15.22
N ASN A 73 7.14 7.79 -15.69
CA ASN A 73 6.81 7.22 -16.99
C ASN A 73 6.97 8.21 -18.14
N LEU A 74 7.22 9.48 -17.86
CA LEU A 74 7.49 10.48 -18.87
C LEU A 74 8.96 10.43 -19.31
#